data_cd4ef3c6a92e316643cc361b04d3c96e
#
_entry.id   cd4ef3c6a92e316643cc361b04d3c96e
#
_cell.length_a   1.000
_cell.length_b   1.000
_cell.length_c   1.000
_cell.angle_alpha   90.00
_cell.angle_beta   90.00
_cell.angle_gamma   90.00
#
_symmetry.space_group_name_H-M   'P 1'
#
loop_
_entity.id
_entity.type
_entity.pdbx_description
1 polymer ?
#
loop_
_entity_poly.entity_id
_entity_poly.type
_entity_poly.pdbx_seq_one_letter_code
_entity_poly.pdbx_strand_id
1 'polypeptide(L)'
;MDEKTRTRVGGPEDPREGLEAVVALRRTLEALEAAQVENAFVAGWSWARIAEVLGVSKQAVHKKHARRIRARYPGEPPRRKGRDQ
;
A
#
# COMPACT_ATOMS: atom_id res chain seq x y z
N MET A 1 -23.15 -28.62 4.64
CA MET A 1 -22.90 -28.34 4.40
C MET A 1 -22.57 -28.26 4.31
N ASP A 2 -22.63 -28.18 4.48
CA ASP A 2 -22.22 -28.11 4.13
C ASP A 2 -21.18 -27.68 3.62
N GLU A 3 -20.39 -28.31 3.10
CA GLU A 3 -19.32 -27.94 2.66
C GLU A 3 -19.53 -26.93 1.70
N LYS A 4 -20.41 -26.98 0.97
CA LYS A 4 -20.71 -26.07 0.10
C LYS A 4 -20.84 -24.83 0.76
N THR A 5 -21.40 -24.71 1.81
CA THR A 5 -21.57 -23.51 2.48
C THR A 5 -20.28 -22.98 2.89
N ARG A 6 -19.42 -23.82 3.35
CA ARG A 6 -18.21 -23.38 3.77
C ARG A 6 -17.43 -22.89 2.69
N THR A 7 -17.52 -23.45 1.59
CA THR A 7 -16.79 -23.06 0.51
C THR A 7 -17.06 -21.69 0.14
N ARG A 8 -18.24 -21.27 0.29
CA ARG A 8 -18.53 -19.98 -0.07
C ARG A 8 -18.35 -19.05 0.96
N VAL A 9 -17.82 -19.38 2.02
CA VAL A 9 -17.56 -18.50 3.01
C VAL A 9 -16.86 -17.36 2.45
N GLY A 10 -15.93 -17.54 1.67
CA GLY A 10 -15.19 -16.47 1.19
C GLY A 10 -15.84 -15.76 0.08
N GLY A 11 -16.92 -16.22 -0.36
CA GLY A 11 -17.53 -15.54 -1.43
C GLY A 11 -18.39 -16.42 -2.22
N PRO A 12 -18.68 -16.05 -3.41
CA PRO A 12 -19.62 -16.74 -4.22
C PRO A 12 -19.11 -18.08 -4.62
N GLU A 13 -19.99 -18.88 -5.10
CA GLU A 13 -19.62 -20.16 -5.52
C GLU A 13 -18.76 -20.08 -6.72
N ASP A 14 -18.89 -19.08 -7.54
CA ASP A 14 -18.11 -18.98 -8.74
C ASP A 14 -16.73 -18.46 -8.39
N PRO A 15 -15.69 -19.24 -8.58
CA PRO A 15 -14.36 -18.78 -8.24
C PRO A 15 -13.96 -17.50 -8.98
N ARG A 16 -14.49 -17.34 -10.17
CA ARG A 16 -14.15 -16.17 -10.90
C ARG A 16 -14.67 -14.93 -10.20
N GLU A 17 -15.89 -14.94 -9.74
CA GLU A 17 -16.43 -13.81 -9.04
C GLU A 17 -15.67 -13.57 -7.77
N GLY A 18 -15.29 -14.61 -7.07
CA GLY A 18 -14.54 -14.47 -5.84
C GLY A 18 -13.20 -13.83 -6.10
N LEU A 19 -12.53 -14.27 -7.15
CA LEU A 19 -11.23 -13.70 -7.46
C LEU A 19 -11.35 -12.27 -7.93
N GLU A 20 -12.42 -11.94 -8.64
CA GLU A 20 -12.61 -10.57 -9.08
C GLU A 20 -12.84 -9.66 -7.88
N ALA A 21 -13.51 -10.17 -6.87
CA ALA A 21 -13.73 -9.39 -5.68
C ALA A 21 -12.40 -9.13 -4.97
N VAL A 22 -11.52 -10.11 -4.97
CA VAL A 22 -10.22 -9.94 -4.37
C VAL A 22 -9.44 -8.87 -5.11
N VAL A 23 -9.52 -8.87 -6.43
CA VAL A 23 -8.82 -7.89 -7.22
C VAL A 23 -9.35 -6.49 -6.92
N ALA A 24 -10.66 -6.37 -6.80
CA ALA A 24 -11.25 -5.08 -6.51
C ALA A 24 -10.81 -4.56 -5.15
N LEU A 25 -10.79 -5.43 -4.15
CA LEU A 25 -10.37 -5.04 -2.83
C LEU A 25 -8.90 -4.66 -2.82
N ARG A 26 -8.10 -5.40 -3.57
CA ARG A 26 -6.70 -5.12 -3.62
C ARG A 26 -6.46 -3.73 -4.20
N ARG A 27 -7.21 -3.35 -5.21
CA ARG A 27 -7.05 -2.04 -5.80
C ARG A 27 -7.42 -0.95 -4.81
N THR A 28 -8.47 -1.18 -4.04
CA THR A 28 -8.88 -0.21 -3.05
C THR A 28 -7.80 -0.06 -2.00
N LEU A 29 -7.24 -1.19 -1.57
CA LEU A 29 -6.22 -1.16 -0.58
C LEU A 29 -4.96 -0.47 -1.10
N GLU A 30 -4.61 -0.72 -2.35
CA GLU A 30 -3.44 -0.10 -2.94
C GLU A 30 -3.62 1.42 -3.02
N ALA A 31 -4.81 1.86 -3.36
CA ALA A 31 -5.06 3.28 -3.44
C ALA A 31 -4.97 3.93 -2.07
N LEU A 32 -5.48 3.23 -1.07
CA LEU A 32 -5.44 3.75 0.27
C LEU A 32 -3.99 3.78 0.78
N GLU A 33 -3.23 2.74 0.48
CA GLU A 33 -1.85 2.72 0.89
C GLU A 33 -1.08 3.88 0.26
N ALA A 34 -1.31 4.10 -1.03
CA ALA A 34 -0.63 5.17 -1.73
C ALA A 34 -0.93 6.52 -1.10
N ALA A 35 -2.18 6.73 -0.73
CA ALA A 35 -2.57 7.99 -0.11
C ALA A 35 -1.91 8.17 1.25
N GLN A 36 -1.86 7.10 2.03
CA GLN A 36 -1.27 7.21 3.35
C GLN A 36 0.25 7.36 3.29
N VAL A 37 0.90 6.74 2.33
CA VAL A 37 2.33 6.89 2.18
C VAL A 37 2.64 8.33 1.81
N GLU A 38 1.83 8.91 0.93
CA GLU A 38 2.03 10.27 0.53
C GLU A 38 1.83 11.20 1.73
N ASN A 39 0.82 10.95 2.54
CA ASN A 39 0.58 11.75 3.72
C ASN A 39 1.78 11.70 4.66
N ALA A 40 2.35 10.52 4.84
CA ALA A 40 3.49 10.37 5.71
C ALA A 40 4.69 11.13 5.16
N PHE A 41 4.88 11.03 3.85
CA PHE A 41 5.98 11.72 3.20
C PHE A 41 5.86 13.23 3.40
N VAL A 42 4.66 13.75 3.20
CA VAL A 42 4.45 15.19 3.36
C VAL A 42 4.64 15.59 4.80
N ALA A 43 4.33 14.71 5.73
CA ALA A 43 4.53 14.99 7.13
C ALA A 43 5.99 14.88 7.56
N GLY A 44 6.86 14.53 6.64
CA GLY A 44 8.28 14.49 6.95
C GLY A 44 8.81 13.15 7.41
N TRP A 45 8.06 12.09 7.23
CA TRP A 45 8.53 10.78 7.65
C TRP A 45 9.61 10.28 6.71
N SER A 46 10.55 9.53 7.27
CA SER A 46 11.56 8.92 6.42
C SER A 46 10.98 7.68 5.79
N TRP A 47 11.57 7.25 4.71
CA TRP A 47 11.12 6.03 4.07
C TRP A 47 11.29 4.84 4.98
N ALA A 48 12.33 4.86 5.82
CA ALA A 48 12.54 3.75 6.75
C ALA A 48 11.39 3.65 7.74
N ARG A 49 10.93 4.79 8.20
CA ARG A 49 9.85 4.77 9.17
C ARG A 49 8.54 4.33 8.52
N ILE A 50 8.29 4.76 7.32
CA ILE A 50 7.09 4.35 6.61
C ILE A 50 7.12 2.84 6.41
N ALA A 51 8.28 2.32 6.01
CA ALA A 51 8.42 0.90 5.78
C ALA A 51 8.18 0.11 7.06
N GLU A 52 8.70 0.63 8.15
CA GLU A 52 8.55 -0.04 9.41
C GLU A 52 7.08 -0.21 9.79
N VAL A 53 6.31 0.84 9.65
CA VAL A 53 4.90 0.77 9.98
C VAL A 53 4.15 -0.14 9.05
N LEU A 54 4.51 -0.14 7.76
CA LEU A 54 3.83 -1.00 6.81
C LEU A 54 4.29 -2.45 6.90
N GLY A 55 5.38 -2.70 7.60
CA GLY A 55 5.87 -4.06 7.74
C GLY A 55 6.59 -4.58 6.51
N VAL A 56 7.21 -3.69 5.77
CA VAL A 56 7.94 -4.10 4.58
C VAL A 56 9.31 -3.48 4.62
N SER A 57 10.17 -3.81 3.67
CA SER A 57 11.50 -3.25 3.67
C SER A 57 11.48 -1.83 3.12
N LYS A 58 12.48 -1.06 3.50
CA LYS A 58 12.60 0.29 3.03
C LYS A 58 12.72 0.30 1.51
N GLN A 59 13.46 -0.64 0.95
CA GLN A 59 13.61 -0.69 -0.48
C GLN A 59 12.30 -0.96 -1.17
N ALA A 60 11.49 -1.83 -0.60
CA ALA A 60 10.22 -2.17 -1.21
C ALA A 60 9.29 -0.98 -1.27
N VAL A 61 9.17 -0.24 -0.17
CA VAL A 61 8.25 0.87 -0.17
C VAL A 61 8.80 2.02 -1.02
N HIS A 62 10.10 2.22 -1.01
CA HIS A 62 10.69 3.25 -1.82
C HIS A 62 10.50 2.94 -3.30
N LYS A 63 10.77 1.71 -3.69
CA LYS A 63 10.61 1.31 -5.06
C LYS A 63 9.17 1.46 -5.52
N LYS A 64 8.25 1.16 -4.66
CA LYS A 64 6.85 1.20 -5.04
C LYS A 64 6.28 2.61 -5.11
N HIS A 65 6.70 3.50 -4.24
CA HIS A 65 6.06 4.79 -4.11
C HIS A 65 6.88 6.02 -4.45
N ALA A 66 8.20 5.91 -4.37
CA ALA A 66 9.03 7.11 -4.51
C ALA A 66 8.87 7.84 -5.82
N ARG A 67 8.82 7.10 -6.92
CA ARG A 67 8.72 7.74 -8.19
C ARG A 67 7.46 8.58 -8.32
N ARG A 68 6.32 8.04 -7.91
CA ARG A 68 5.08 8.76 -7.99
C ARG A 68 5.11 9.99 -7.11
N ILE A 69 5.63 9.83 -5.89
CA ILE A 69 5.66 10.95 -4.97
C ILE A 69 6.63 11.99 -5.42
N ARG A 70 7.77 11.58 -5.97
CA ARG A 70 8.74 12.52 -6.42
C ARG A 70 8.18 13.33 -7.58
N ALA A 71 7.36 12.73 -8.41
CA ALA A 71 6.77 13.43 -9.51
C ALA A 71 5.80 14.50 -9.01
N ARG A 72 5.15 14.21 -7.87
CA ARG A 72 4.21 15.12 -7.33
C ARG A 72 4.85 16.20 -6.50
N TYR A 73 5.98 15.94 -5.91
CA TYR A 73 6.68 16.90 -5.07
C TYR A 73 8.11 16.97 -5.53
N PRO A 74 8.35 17.50 -6.71
CA PRO A 74 9.70 17.55 -7.23
C PRO A 74 10.56 18.45 -6.43
N GLY A 75 11.61 18.10 -6.18
CA GLY A 75 12.49 18.93 -5.46
C GLY A 75 12.44 18.91 -4.05
N GLU A 76 11.97 18.28 -3.48
CA GLU A 76 12.02 18.32 -2.23
C GLU A 76 12.18 17.67 -1.44
N PRO A 77 12.52 17.31 -0.88
CA PRO A 77 12.42 16.66 0.11
C PRO A 77 12.70 17.37 1.16
N PRO A 78 12.06 17.60 1.74
CA PRO A 78 12.24 18.35 2.75
C PRO A 78 12.97 17.77 3.75
N ARG A 79 13.00 17.14 4.07
CA ARG A 79 13.54 16.76 5.07
C ARG A 79 14.63 16.45 5.03
N ARG A 80 15.05 16.54 5.30
CA ARG A 80 15.99 16.39 5.35
C ARG A 80 16.81 15.95 5.72
N LYS A 81 17.15 15.94 5.66
CA LYS A 81 18.00 15.66 5.75
C LYS A 81 18.55 14.97 6.58
N GLY A 82 18.96 14.34 6.57
CA GLY A 82 19.61 13.63 7.34
C GLY A 82 18.99 13.23 8.49
N ARG A 83 18.33 13.73 9.02
CA ARG A 83 17.86 13.41 10.14
C ARG A 83 17.12 12.25 10.08
N ASP A 84 16.54 12.00 9.33
CA ASP A 84 15.79 10.93 9.43
C ASP A 84 16.38 9.82 8.83
N GLN A 85 17.35 9.69 8.62
CA GLN A 85 17.89 8.68 8.10
C GLN A 85 18.40 7.97 8.59
#